data_818f32e0d3d00aab29bc587baf9c8b82
#
_entry.id   818f32e0d3d00aab29bc587baf9c8b82
#
_cell.length_a   1.000
_cell.length_b   1.000
_cell.length_c   1.000
_cell.angle_alpha   90.00
_cell.angle_beta   90.00
_cell.angle_gamma   90.00
#
_symmetry.space_group_name_H-M   'P 1'
#
loop_
_entity.id
_entity.type
_entity.pdbx_description
1 polymer ?
#
loop_
_entity_poly.entity_id
_entity_poly.type
_entity_poly.pdbx_seq_one_letter_code
_entity_poly.pdbx_strand_id
1 'polypeptide(L)'
;QQAALFGQICIQPGMVKNTYGTGCFMLMHTGEKAVISKNNLLTTIALQRNGKTYYALEGSVFIGGAVVQWLRDGLNIIRDSDQVESLAAQVSHTDGVYMVPAFAGLGAPYWNAESRGAVFGMTRNTGPAELARAALESVGYQTYDLIRAMRADGDEKLGSVLRVDGGMTASNWSMQFLADILNARVDRPTILETTALGVAWVA
;
A
#
# COMPACT_ATOMS: atom_id res chain seq x y z
N GLN A 1 1.52 -12.89 -3.83
CA GLN A 1 0.63 -11.81 -4.26
C GLN A 1 -0.68 -12.37 -4.81
N GLN A 2 -0.61 -13.34 -5.72
CA GLN A 2 -1.77 -13.97 -6.34
C GLN A 2 -2.64 -14.70 -5.31
N ALA A 3 -2.04 -15.45 -4.38
CA ALA A 3 -2.76 -16.11 -3.29
C ALA A 3 -3.55 -15.09 -2.43
N ALA A 4 -2.93 -13.96 -2.06
CA ALA A 4 -3.60 -12.90 -1.33
C ALA A 4 -4.76 -12.27 -2.13
N LEU A 5 -4.64 -12.13 -3.45
CA LEU A 5 -5.72 -11.67 -4.32
C LEU A 5 -6.96 -12.56 -4.19
N PHE A 6 -6.74 -13.90 -4.17
CA PHE A 6 -7.81 -14.88 -3.94
C PHE A 6 -8.34 -14.85 -2.52
N GLY A 7 -7.45 -14.85 -1.53
CA GLY A 7 -7.83 -14.77 -0.13
C GLY A 7 -8.65 -13.53 0.22
N GLN A 8 -8.50 -12.45 -0.54
CA GLN A 8 -9.31 -11.23 -0.48
C GLN A 8 -10.58 -11.30 -1.36
N ILE A 9 -10.84 -12.45 -2.00
CA ILE A 9 -11.98 -12.64 -2.92
C ILE A 9 -12.00 -11.59 -4.04
N CYS A 10 -10.83 -11.19 -4.54
CA CYS A 10 -10.71 -10.31 -5.69
C CYS A 10 -10.78 -11.14 -6.99
N ILE A 11 -11.97 -11.62 -7.32
CA ILE A 11 -12.24 -12.58 -8.40
C ILE A 11 -12.98 -11.98 -9.60
N GLN A 12 -13.32 -10.69 -9.54
CA GLN A 12 -13.97 -9.97 -10.64
C GLN A 12 -13.08 -8.85 -11.14
N PRO A 13 -13.14 -8.51 -12.44
CA PRO A 13 -12.43 -7.37 -12.99
C PRO A 13 -12.71 -6.08 -12.22
N GLY A 14 -11.67 -5.32 -11.97
CA GLY A 14 -11.74 -4.07 -11.21
C GLY A 14 -11.62 -4.20 -9.69
N MET A 15 -11.66 -5.42 -9.14
CA MET A 15 -11.39 -5.62 -7.73
C MET A 15 -9.91 -5.44 -7.42
N VAL A 16 -9.62 -4.72 -6.33
CA VAL A 16 -8.26 -4.34 -5.94
C VAL A 16 -7.98 -4.80 -4.52
N LYS A 17 -6.79 -5.37 -4.32
CA LYS A 17 -6.25 -5.62 -2.98
C LYS A 17 -4.88 -4.95 -2.82
N ASN A 18 -4.52 -4.59 -1.59
CA ASN A 18 -3.16 -4.19 -1.23
C ASN A 18 -2.72 -4.87 0.06
N THR A 19 -1.57 -5.52 0.04
CA THR A 19 -0.96 -6.13 1.22
C THR A 19 0.07 -5.16 1.80
N TYR A 20 -0.16 -4.70 3.02
CA TYR A 20 0.69 -3.75 3.75
C TYR A 20 1.62 -4.48 4.72
N GLY A 21 2.74 -4.96 4.20
CA GLY A 21 3.85 -5.57 4.96
C GLY A 21 5.06 -4.64 5.05
N THR A 22 6.27 -5.19 4.99
CA THR A 22 7.53 -4.44 4.88
C THR A 22 7.48 -3.46 3.71
N GLY A 23 7.06 -3.95 2.53
CA GLY A 23 6.58 -3.15 1.39
C GLY A 23 5.08 -3.30 1.23
N CYS A 24 4.51 -2.62 0.23
CA CYS A 24 3.11 -2.75 -0.14
C CYS A 24 2.99 -3.27 -1.56
N PHE A 25 2.08 -4.23 -1.75
CA PHE A 25 1.91 -4.90 -3.04
C PHE A 25 0.44 -4.90 -3.43
N MET A 26 0.14 -4.08 -4.42
CA MET A 26 -1.20 -3.88 -4.92
C MET A 26 -1.44 -4.68 -6.19
N LEU A 27 -2.56 -5.40 -6.23
CA LEU A 27 -3.02 -6.10 -7.43
C LEU A 27 -4.44 -5.69 -7.76
N MET A 28 -4.68 -5.43 -9.04
CA MET A 28 -6.01 -5.21 -9.60
C MET A 28 -6.33 -6.31 -10.61
N HIS A 29 -7.40 -7.06 -10.36
CA HIS A 29 -7.88 -8.10 -11.29
C HIS A 29 -8.38 -7.48 -12.59
N THR A 30 -7.90 -7.94 -13.76
CA THR A 30 -8.28 -7.40 -15.08
C THR A 30 -9.13 -8.37 -15.92
N GLY A 31 -9.53 -9.52 -15.35
CA GLY A 31 -10.28 -10.54 -16.07
C GLY A 31 -9.41 -11.38 -17.00
N GLU A 32 -10.00 -11.87 -18.10
CA GLU A 32 -9.31 -12.67 -19.12
C GLU A 32 -8.44 -11.82 -20.08
N LYS A 33 -8.43 -10.49 -19.90
CA LYS A 33 -7.67 -9.56 -20.73
C LYS A 33 -6.35 -9.18 -20.04
N ALA A 34 -5.24 -9.48 -20.68
CA ALA A 34 -3.93 -8.94 -20.30
C ALA A 34 -3.88 -7.44 -20.67
N VAL A 35 -3.97 -6.57 -19.68
CA VAL A 35 -3.84 -5.13 -19.86
C VAL A 35 -2.35 -4.78 -19.83
N ILE A 36 -1.84 -4.26 -20.93
CA ILE A 36 -0.47 -3.73 -20.98
C ILE A 36 -0.49 -2.32 -20.43
N SER A 37 0.15 -2.14 -19.29
CA SER A 37 0.20 -0.84 -18.60
C SER A 37 0.92 0.21 -19.43
N LYS A 38 0.35 1.43 -19.45
CA LYS A 38 0.98 2.65 -19.97
C LYS A 38 1.47 3.57 -18.84
N ASN A 39 1.21 3.17 -17.60
CA ASN A 39 1.54 3.92 -16.40
C ASN A 39 2.54 3.18 -15.51
N ASN A 40 3.45 2.42 -16.13
CA ASN A 40 4.57 1.73 -15.47
C ASN A 40 4.15 0.71 -14.40
N LEU A 41 3.00 0.06 -14.57
CA LEU A 41 2.60 -1.08 -13.76
C LEU A 41 3.02 -2.39 -14.44
N LEU A 42 3.12 -3.46 -13.66
CA LEU A 42 3.38 -4.79 -14.18
C LEU A 42 2.07 -5.46 -14.59
N THR A 43 2.08 -6.19 -15.70
CA THR A 43 1.01 -7.11 -16.07
C THR A 43 1.43 -8.51 -15.67
N THR A 44 0.63 -9.18 -14.86
CA THR A 44 0.92 -10.52 -14.35
C THR A 44 -0.26 -11.46 -14.51
N ILE A 45 0.00 -12.78 -14.43
CA ILE A 45 -1.06 -13.77 -14.33
C ILE A 45 -1.59 -13.76 -12.90
N ALA A 46 -2.90 -13.55 -12.76
CA ALA A 46 -3.58 -13.65 -11.48
C ALA A 46 -3.89 -15.11 -11.13
N LEU A 47 -4.47 -15.86 -12.07
CA LEU A 47 -4.88 -17.25 -11.90
C LEU A 47 -5.04 -17.93 -13.26
N GLN A 48 -4.86 -19.26 -13.26
CA GLN A 48 -5.33 -20.13 -14.33
C GLN A 48 -6.31 -21.15 -13.74
N ARG A 49 -7.52 -21.23 -14.31
CA ARG A 49 -8.57 -22.16 -13.85
C ARG A 49 -9.39 -22.63 -15.04
N ASN A 50 -9.64 -23.96 -15.13
CA ASN A 50 -10.44 -24.58 -16.19
C ASN A 50 -10.01 -24.17 -17.61
N GLY A 51 -8.70 -24.12 -17.86
CA GLY A 51 -8.13 -23.71 -19.16
C GLY A 51 -8.19 -22.21 -19.48
N LYS A 52 -8.77 -21.38 -18.58
CA LYS A 52 -8.82 -19.93 -18.72
C LYS A 52 -7.75 -19.27 -17.87
N THR A 53 -7.08 -18.26 -18.44
CA THR A 53 -6.09 -17.45 -17.75
C THR A 53 -6.69 -16.09 -17.40
N TYR A 54 -6.55 -15.71 -16.14
CA TYR A 54 -6.95 -14.39 -15.62
C TYR A 54 -5.71 -13.57 -15.30
N TYR A 55 -5.78 -12.28 -15.51
CA TYR A 55 -4.67 -11.36 -15.38
C TYR A 55 -4.91 -10.32 -14.30
N ALA A 56 -3.84 -9.69 -13.87
CA ALA A 56 -3.86 -8.55 -12.96
C ALA A 56 -2.82 -7.50 -13.36
N LEU A 57 -3.11 -6.24 -13.05
CA LEU A 57 -2.09 -5.21 -12.94
C LEU A 57 -1.51 -5.25 -11.53
N GLU A 58 -0.19 -5.09 -11.44
CA GLU A 58 0.54 -5.11 -10.18
C GLU A 58 1.37 -3.84 -10.03
N GLY A 59 1.31 -3.23 -8.84
CA GLY A 59 2.17 -2.14 -8.44
C GLY A 59 2.79 -2.41 -7.07
N SER A 60 4.08 -2.13 -6.93
CA SER A 60 4.86 -2.39 -5.72
C SER A 60 5.39 -1.10 -5.14
N VAL A 61 5.16 -0.87 -3.84
CA VAL A 61 5.81 0.13 -3.01
C VAL A 61 6.86 -0.58 -2.15
N PHE A 62 8.13 -0.23 -2.30
CA PHE A 62 9.22 -0.96 -1.65
C PHE A 62 9.23 -0.74 -0.14
N ILE A 63 8.87 0.45 0.32
CA ILE A 63 8.89 0.82 1.73
C ILE A 63 7.46 1.12 2.21
N GLY A 64 6.86 0.11 2.83
CA GLY A 64 5.60 0.22 3.57
C GLY A 64 5.89 0.25 5.08
N GLY A 65 5.58 -0.82 5.80
CA GLY A 65 5.87 -0.95 7.23
C GLY A 65 7.36 -0.82 7.59
N ALA A 66 8.25 -0.97 6.62
CA ALA A 66 9.67 -0.71 6.83
C ALA A 66 9.97 0.72 7.28
N VAL A 67 9.14 1.71 6.93
CA VAL A 67 9.33 3.08 7.44
C VAL A 67 9.10 3.15 8.95
N VAL A 68 8.15 2.40 9.49
CA VAL A 68 7.88 2.31 10.93
C VAL A 68 9.04 1.59 11.64
N GLN A 69 9.55 0.51 11.03
CA GLN A 69 10.74 -0.18 11.55
C GLN A 69 11.95 0.76 11.59
N TRP A 70 12.14 1.61 10.58
CA TRP A 70 13.20 2.59 10.55
C TRP A 70 13.04 3.67 11.65
N LEU A 71 11.82 4.14 11.94
CA LEU A 71 11.56 5.04 13.07
C LEU A 71 11.96 4.40 14.40
N ARG A 72 11.77 3.07 14.54
CA ARG A 72 12.15 2.29 15.72
C ARG A 72 13.66 2.03 15.79
N ASP A 73 14.20 1.41 14.75
CA ASP A 73 15.55 0.81 14.79
C ASP A 73 16.62 1.81 14.32
N GLY A 74 16.29 2.72 13.42
CA GLY A 74 17.21 3.70 12.85
C GLY A 74 17.23 5.02 13.63
N LEU A 75 16.04 5.54 13.97
CA LEU A 75 15.94 6.82 14.68
C LEU A 75 15.70 6.67 16.19
N ASN A 76 15.27 5.51 16.66
CA ASN A 76 14.96 5.23 18.08
C ASN A 76 13.94 6.19 18.69
N ILE A 77 12.98 6.70 17.88
CA ILE A 77 11.92 7.61 18.35
C ILE A 77 10.68 6.88 18.84
N ILE A 78 10.56 5.59 18.56
CA ILE A 78 9.59 4.66 19.14
C ILE A 78 10.34 3.38 19.58
N ARG A 79 9.79 2.65 20.55
CA ARG A 79 10.34 1.36 21.03
C ARG A 79 9.70 0.17 20.33
N ASP A 80 8.38 0.28 20.11
CA ASP A 80 7.55 -0.75 19.47
C ASP A 80 6.77 -0.14 18.33
N SER A 81 6.51 -0.93 17.28
CA SER A 81 5.86 -0.44 16.06
C SER A 81 4.42 0.04 16.27
N ASP A 82 3.71 -0.49 17.27
CA ASP A 82 2.35 -0.09 17.64
C ASP A 82 2.29 1.31 18.28
N GLN A 83 3.42 1.82 18.79
CA GLN A 83 3.50 3.19 19.34
C GLN A 83 3.41 4.27 18.26
N VAL A 84 3.67 3.94 17.00
CA VAL A 84 3.69 4.93 15.92
C VAL A 84 2.34 5.63 15.74
N GLU A 85 1.23 4.90 15.87
CA GLU A 85 -0.12 5.45 15.76
C GLU A 85 -0.40 6.46 16.87
N SER A 86 -0.12 6.07 18.12
CA SER A 86 -0.33 6.95 19.27
C SER A 86 0.54 8.19 19.24
N LEU A 87 1.75 8.09 18.67
CA LEU A 87 2.67 9.21 18.49
C LEU A 87 2.16 10.15 17.39
N ALA A 88 1.79 9.59 16.24
CA ALA A 88 1.25 10.36 15.11
C ALA A 88 -0.07 11.07 15.46
N ALA A 89 -0.89 10.49 16.33
CA ALA A 89 -2.16 11.07 16.79
C ALA A 89 -2.00 12.25 17.75
N GLN A 90 -0.79 12.52 18.28
CA GLN A 90 -0.54 13.69 19.13
C GLN A 90 -0.62 15.02 18.38
N VAL A 91 -0.52 14.99 17.06
CA VAL A 91 -0.59 16.18 16.21
C VAL A 91 -1.73 16.04 15.20
N SER A 92 -2.44 17.15 14.94
CA SER A 92 -3.55 17.19 13.99
C SER A 92 -3.10 17.20 12.53
N HIS A 93 -1.85 17.58 12.25
CA HIS A 93 -1.22 17.65 10.93
C HIS A 93 0.30 17.54 11.07
N THR A 94 0.99 17.32 9.96
CA THR A 94 2.46 17.19 9.92
C THR A 94 3.21 18.52 10.02
N ASP A 95 2.51 19.63 10.11
CA ASP A 95 3.05 21.01 10.05
C ASP A 95 3.92 21.27 8.80
N GLY A 96 3.52 20.67 7.68
CA GLY A 96 4.23 20.78 6.40
C GLY A 96 5.40 19.81 6.23
N VAL A 97 5.59 18.88 7.16
CA VAL A 97 6.61 17.83 7.03
C VAL A 97 6.10 16.72 6.11
N TYR A 98 6.88 16.41 5.09
CA TYR A 98 6.62 15.31 4.16
C TYR A 98 7.81 14.36 4.13
N MET A 99 7.53 13.06 4.09
CA MET A 99 8.55 12.01 4.00
C MET A 99 8.43 11.25 2.68
N VAL A 100 9.54 11.07 1.99
CA VAL A 100 9.69 10.15 0.87
C VAL A 100 10.57 8.99 1.34
N PRO A 101 10.01 7.82 1.67
CA PRO A 101 10.77 6.73 2.26
C PRO A 101 11.44 5.85 1.18
N ALA A 102 12.18 6.46 0.26
CA ALA A 102 12.87 5.76 -0.83
C ALA A 102 14.17 5.09 -0.37
N PHE A 103 14.15 4.33 0.74
CA PHE A 103 15.37 3.74 1.33
C PHE A 103 16.03 2.71 0.40
N ALA A 104 15.24 2.05 -0.45
CA ALA A 104 15.68 1.10 -1.46
C ALA A 104 15.31 1.55 -2.89
N GLY A 105 15.21 2.86 -3.11
CA GLY A 105 14.63 3.43 -4.32
C GLY A 105 13.12 3.51 -4.29
N LEU A 106 12.52 3.96 -5.40
CA LEU A 106 11.07 4.02 -5.61
C LEU A 106 10.63 2.89 -6.53
N GLY A 107 9.58 2.18 -6.14
CA GLY A 107 8.90 1.19 -6.95
C GLY A 107 7.94 1.80 -7.97
N ALA A 108 6.87 1.08 -8.29
CA ALA A 108 5.84 1.57 -9.21
C ALA A 108 5.16 2.84 -8.67
N PRO A 109 4.75 3.77 -9.53
CA PRO A 109 4.93 3.80 -10.96
C PRO A 109 6.26 4.43 -11.43
N TYR A 110 7.16 4.79 -10.49
CA TYR A 110 8.35 5.60 -10.75
C TYR A 110 9.55 4.78 -11.24
N TRP A 111 9.75 3.58 -10.68
CA TRP A 111 10.87 2.66 -10.97
C TRP A 111 12.24 3.35 -10.96
N ASN A 112 12.50 4.14 -9.91
CA ASN A 112 13.75 4.85 -9.75
C ASN A 112 14.58 4.23 -8.63
N ALA A 113 15.55 3.41 -8.99
CA ALA A 113 16.45 2.72 -8.07
C ALA A 113 17.46 3.66 -7.39
N GLU A 114 17.73 4.83 -7.98
CA GLU A 114 18.70 5.81 -7.48
C GLU A 114 18.11 6.78 -6.46
N SER A 115 16.78 6.87 -6.37
CA SER A 115 16.11 7.68 -5.36
C SER A 115 16.49 7.21 -3.96
N ARG A 116 16.61 8.16 -3.03
CA ARG A 116 16.86 7.88 -1.61
C ARG A 116 15.84 8.60 -0.74
N GLY A 117 15.71 8.15 0.50
CA GLY A 117 14.82 8.73 1.49
C GLY A 117 15.11 10.21 1.70
N ALA A 118 14.03 11.01 1.82
CA ALA A 118 14.11 12.44 2.08
C ALA A 118 12.98 12.88 3.02
N VAL A 119 13.26 13.88 3.83
CA VAL A 119 12.26 14.57 4.66
C VAL A 119 12.31 16.05 4.30
N PHE A 120 11.14 16.61 4.00
CA PHE A 120 10.98 18.01 3.58
C PHE A 120 10.15 18.76 4.62
N GLY A 121 10.29 20.10 4.66
CA GLY A 121 9.43 20.97 5.45
C GLY A 121 9.74 21.03 6.95
N MET A 122 10.84 20.44 7.42
CA MET A 122 11.20 20.48 8.84
C MET A 122 11.51 21.90 9.31
N THR A 123 11.04 22.21 10.53
CA THR A 123 11.32 23.44 11.26
C THR A 123 11.94 23.13 12.62
N ARG A 124 12.27 24.14 13.41
CA ARG A 124 12.74 23.94 14.80
C ARG A 124 11.71 23.26 15.70
N ASN A 125 10.42 23.33 15.34
CA ASN A 125 9.32 22.76 16.11
C ASN A 125 9.01 21.31 15.69
N THR A 126 9.59 20.84 14.59
CA THR A 126 9.38 19.46 14.13
C THR A 126 9.93 18.47 15.15
N GLY A 127 9.08 17.62 15.67
CA GLY A 127 9.41 16.60 16.64
C GLY A 127 9.08 15.17 16.17
N PRO A 128 9.20 14.20 17.08
CA PRO A 128 8.89 12.80 16.78
C PRO A 128 7.47 12.57 16.29
N ALA A 129 6.48 13.34 16.76
CA ALA A 129 5.08 13.17 16.38
C ALA A 129 4.83 13.54 14.91
N GLU A 130 5.37 14.66 14.44
CA GLU A 130 5.30 15.07 13.04
C GLU A 130 6.01 14.08 12.13
N LEU A 131 7.18 13.59 12.54
CA LEU A 131 7.92 12.57 11.79
C LEU A 131 7.17 11.23 11.71
N ALA A 132 6.59 10.78 12.82
CA ALA A 132 5.80 9.56 12.86
C ALA A 132 4.56 9.68 11.96
N ARG A 133 3.87 10.82 12.01
CA ARG A 133 2.72 11.08 11.16
C ARG A 133 3.11 11.15 9.69
N ALA A 134 4.15 11.89 9.34
CA ALA A 134 4.65 11.99 7.97
C ALA A 134 5.07 10.61 7.40
N ALA A 135 5.64 9.75 8.24
CA ALA A 135 5.98 8.37 7.86
C ALA A 135 4.73 7.54 7.52
N LEU A 136 3.69 7.57 8.36
CA LEU A 136 2.43 6.87 8.07
C LEU A 136 1.72 7.46 6.85
N GLU A 137 1.65 8.78 6.74
CA GLU A 137 1.04 9.46 5.58
C GLU A 137 1.76 9.12 4.28
N SER A 138 3.10 8.94 4.30
CA SER A 138 3.89 8.60 3.12
C SER A 138 3.47 7.30 2.44
N VAL A 139 2.99 6.33 3.23
CA VAL A 139 2.45 5.06 2.72
C VAL A 139 1.12 5.28 2.01
N GLY A 140 0.29 6.17 2.55
CA GLY A 140 -0.96 6.58 1.92
C GLY A 140 -0.76 7.30 0.59
N TYR A 141 0.19 8.23 0.52
CA TYR A 141 0.54 8.95 -0.72
C TYR A 141 1.03 8.01 -1.82
N GLN A 142 1.93 7.08 -1.50
CA GLN A 142 2.39 6.07 -2.45
C GLN A 142 1.26 5.14 -2.92
N THR A 143 0.35 4.76 -2.02
CA THR A 143 -0.85 3.99 -2.36
C THR A 143 -1.76 4.77 -3.32
N TYR A 144 -1.93 6.07 -3.10
CA TYR A 144 -2.70 6.94 -3.98
C TYR A 144 -2.11 6.98 -5.40
N ASP A 145 -0.77 7.09 -5.51
CA ASP A 145 -0.10 7.08 -6.82
C ASP A 145 -0.32 5.75 -7.57
N LEU A 146 -0.26 4.61 -6.88
CA LEU A 146 -0.58 3.31 -7.49
C LEU A 146 -2.03 3.23 -7.97
N ILE A 147 -3.00 3.66 -7.15
CA ILE A 147 -4.42 3.66 -7.53
C ILE A 147 -4.66 4.58 -8.74
N ARG A 148 -4.02 5.75 -8.79
CA ARG A 148 -4.08 6.64 -9.96
C ARG A 148 -3.56 5.97 -11.22
N ALA A 149 -2.40 5.31 -11.14
CA ALA A 149 -1.82 4.58 -12.26
C ALA A 149 -2.72 3.43 -12.73
N MET A 150 -3.30 2.67 -11.79
CA MET A 150 -4.23 1.58 -12.12
C MET A 150 -5.51 2.08 -12.78
N ARG A 151 -6.09 3.18 -12.29
CA ARG A 151 -7.28 3.80 -12.90
C ARG A 151 -6.99 4.31 -14.30
N ALA A 152 -5.83 4.89 -14.53
CA ALA A 152 -5.42 5.38 -15.85
C ALA A 152 -5.21 4.27 -16.89
N ASP A 153 -4.83 3.06 -16.45
CA ASP A 153 -4.68 1.89 -17.33
C ASP A 153 -5.96 1.07 -17.50
N GLY A 154 -6.91 1.21 -16.58
CA GLY A 154 -8.16 0.49 -16.54
C GLY A 154 -9.40 1.36 -16.81
N ASP A 155 -10.45 1.14 -16.03
CA ASP A 155 -11.69 1.93 -16.03
C ASP A 155 -11.69 2.86 -14.80
N GLU A 156 -12.10 4.13 -14.94
CA GLU A 156 -12.16 5.12 -13.86
C GLU A 156 -12.99 4.66 -12.64
N LYS A 157 -13.95 3.74 -12.85
CA LYS A 157 -14.75 3.14 -11.77
C LYS A 157 -14.02 2.09 -10.94
N LEU A 158 -12.79 1.72 -11.34
CA LEU A 158 -11.98 0.71 -10.67
C LEU A 158 -11.48 1.24 -9.32
N GLY A 159 -11.46 0.36 -8.31
CA GLY A 159 -10.90 0.68 -7.00
C GLY A 159 -11.80 1.56 -6.11
N SER A 160 -13.15 1.49 -6.28
CA SER A 160 -14.10 2.10 -5.32
C SER A 160 -14.01 1.47 -3.91
N VAL A 161 -13.48 0.24 -3.84
CA VAL A 161 -13.20 -0.48 -2.60
C VAL A 161 -11.77 -1.02 -2.68
N LEU A 162 -10.93 -0.62 -1.73
CA LEU A 162 -9.60 -1.19 -1.54
C LEU A 162 -9.65 -2.24 -0.43
N ARG A 163 -9.39 -3.49 -0.78
CA ARG A 163 -9.23 -4.57 0.19
C ARG A 163 -7.80 -4.59 0.70
N VAL A 164 -7.63 -4.66 2.02
CA VAL A 164 -6.32 -4.53 2.66
C VAL A 164 -6.02 -5.69 3.59
N ASP A 165 -4.75 -6.10 3.65
CA ASP A 165 -4.21 -7.05 4.61
C ASP A 165 -2.77 -6.71 4.97
N GLY A 166 -2.15 -7.51 5.83
CA GLY A 166 -0.79 -7.30 6.34
C GLY A 166 -0.73 -6.49 7.63
N GLY A 167 0.44 -6.49 8.25
CA GLY A 167 0.61 -6.00 9.63
C GLY A 167 0.24 -4.54 9.86
N MET A 168 0.48 -3.66 8.90
CA MET A 168 0.13 -2.23 9.05
C MET A 168 -1.40 -1.99 9.10
N THR A 169 -2.21 -2.94 8.65
CA THR A 169 -3.67 -2.79 8.69
C THR A 169 -4.25 -2.85 10.12
N ALA A 170 -3.44 -3.21 11.10
CA ALA A 170 -3.81 -3.11 12.51
C ALA A 170 -4.05 -1.66 12.95
N SER A 171 -3.37 -0.68 12.34
CA SER A 171 -3.55 0.75 12.63
C SER A 171 -4.87 1.27 12.06
N ASN A 172 -5.79 1.63 12.94
CA ASN A 172 -7.05 2.27 12.54
C ASN A 172 -6.82 3.65 11.94
N TRP A 173 -5.85 4.38 12.47
CA TRP A 173 -5.47 5.69 11.96
C TRP A 173 -5.01 5.61 10.50
N SER A 174 -4.09 4.67 10.20
CA SER A 174 -3.59 4.48 8.83
C SER A 174 -4.70 4.06 7.86
N MET A 175 -5.63 3.20 8.31
CA MET A 175 -6.75 2.77 7.45
C MET A 175 -7.74 3.91 7.20
N GLN A 176 -7.99 4.76 8.17
CA GLN A 176 -8.83 5.96 7.99
C GLN A 176 -8.15 6.95 7.05
N PHE A 177 -6.85 7.23 7.25
CA PHE A 177 -6.10 8.11 6.35
C PHE A 177 -6.12 7.61 4.90
N LEU A 178 -5.98 6.29 4.70
CA LEU A 178 -6.12 5.69 3.37
C LEU A 178 -7.51 5.93 2.77
N ALA A 179 -8.57 5.71 3.53
CA ALA A 179 -9.93 5.93 3.05
C ALA A 179 -10.16 7.40 2.64
N ASP A 180 -9.64 8.32 3.44
CA ASP A 180 -9.77 9.76 3.21
C ASP A 180 -9.00 10.21 1.95
N ILE A 181 -7.71 9.84 1.82
CA ILE A 181 -6.89 10.28 0.69
C ILE A 181 -7.31 9.64 -0.64
N LEU A 182 -7.78 8.40 -0.60
CA LEU A 182 -8.27 7.69 -1.78
C LEU A 182 -9.70 8.07 -2.16
N ASN A 183 -10.43 8.73 -1.25
CA ASN A 183 -11.88 8.91 -1.32
C ASN A 183 -12.57 7.60 -1.70
N ALA A 184 -12.23 6.51 -0.99
CA ALA A 184 -12.66 5.17 -1.29
C ALA A 184 -12.87 4.37 0.00
N ARG A 185 -13.74 3.36 -0.08
CA ARG A 185 -13.92 2.42 1.03
C ARG A 185 -12.68 1.54 1.18
N VAL A 186 -12.20 1.38 2.40
CA VAL A 186 -11.13 0.44 2.76
C VAL A 186 -11.74 -0.73 3.54
N ASP A 187 -11.68 -1.93 2.95
CA ASP A 187 -12.19 -3.16 3.54
C ASP A 187 -11.05 -3.95 4.16
N ARG A 188 -11.07 -4.07 5.49
CA ARG A 188 -10.14 -4.89 6.27
C ARG A 188 -10.85 -6.19 6.69
N PRO A 189 -10.34 -7.39 6.27
CA PRO A 189 -10.97 -8.66 6.64
C PRO A 189 -10.73 -8.97 8.12
N THR A 190 -11.60 -9.80 8.70
CA THR A 190 -11.43 -10.32 10.06
C THR A 190 -10.29 -11.33 10.15
N ILE A 191 -10.02 -12.07 9.07
CA ILE A 191 -8.88 -12.99 8.95
C ILE A 191 -7.76 -12.27 8.19
N LEU A 192 -6.70 -11.89 8.88
CA LEU A 192 -5.59 -11.11 8.31
C LEU A 192 -4.63 -11.96 7.46
N GLU A 193 -4.59 -13.29 7.66
CA GLU A 193 -3.74 -14.22 6.91
C GLU A 193 -4.37 -14.61 5.56
N THR A 194 -4.71 -13.62 4.77
CA THR A 194 -5.41 -13.80 3.49
C THR A 194 -4.58 -14.57 2.46
N THR A 195 -3.25 -14.48 2.53
CA THR A 195 -2.35 -15.25 1.67
C THR A 195 -2.49 -16.75 1.93
N ALA A 196 -2.47 -17.17 3.20
CA ALA A 196 -2.66 -18.57 3.59
C ALA A 196 -4.06 -19.06 3.20
N LEU A 197 -5.08 -18.24 3.44
CA LEU A 197 -6.46 -18.55 3.06
C LEU A 197 -6.60 -18.74 1.54
N GLY A 198 -5.98 -17.86 0.76
CA GLY A 198 -6.00 -17.95 -0.71
C GLY A 198 -5.31 -19.20 -1.25
N VAL A 199 -4.18 -19.62 -0.64
CA VAL A 199 -3.53 -20.90 -0.98
C VAL A 199 -4.47 -22.07 -0.68
N ALA A 200 -5.09 -22.09 0.51
CA ALA A 200 -6.01 -23.15 0.91
C ALA A 200 -7.24 -23.28 -0.02
N TRP A 201 -7.66 -22.22 -0.68
CA TRP A 201 -8.80 -22.24 -1.60
C TRP A 201 -8.47 -22.71 -3.02
N VAL A 202 -7.19 -22.67 -3.41
CA VAL A 202 -6.75 -23.09 -4.76
C VAL A 202 -6.00 -24.43 -4.77
N ALA A 203 -5.73 -24.98 -3.60
CA ALA A 203 -5.19 -26.34 -3.43
C ALA A 203 -6.29 -27.40 -3.56
#